data_deb8f4f7faf6207399b469b88ce78e0c
#
_entry.id   deb8f4f7faf6207399b469b88ce78e0c
#
_cell.length_a   1.000
_cell.length_b   1.000
_cell.length_c   1.000
_cell.angle_alpha   90.00
_cell.angle_beta   90.00
_cell.angle_gamma   90.00
#
_symmetry.space_group_name_H-M   'P 1'
#
loop_
_entity.id
_entity.type
_entity.pdbx_description
1 polymer ?
#
loop_
_entity_poly.entity_id
_entity_poly.type
_entity_poly.pdbx_seq_one_letter_code
_entity_poly.pdbx_strand_id
1 'polypeptide(L)'
;IQQMNQGEGALRVGVLYDMLGRKTATDIRSGTVAQYMHRYRVDTKQAARVRLLAEALYGSALTLSKKEQEEWPHDLRLLLGWACDLHEVGLSISQSSYHRHSAYVLQHADMPGFSKDEQTILSRLNFVSQGKLNKTEVAQLADEEWQAILCMRLALMFLRNRQAIHLENLALEIKGKHIYLSISKRWLTNHPLTEFSL
;
A
#
# COMPACT_ATOMS: atom_id res chain seq x y z
N ILE A 1 29.76 10.85 -29.02
CA ILE A 1 29.95 11.72 -27.84
C ILE A 1 31.30 12.39 -28.02
N GLN A 2 31.31 13.70 -28.35
CA GLN A 2 32.56 14.41 -28.63
C GLN A 2 33.20 15.03 -27.37
N GLN A 3 32.49 15.18 -26.27
CA GLN A 3 33.01 15.70 -25.00
C GLN A 3 32.08 15.35 -23.83
N MET A 4 32.62 14.78 -22.74
CA MET A 4 31.95 14.63 -21.47
C MET A 4 32.52 15.63 -20.49
N ASN A 5 31.73 16.58 -20.01
CA ASN A 5 32.12 17.51 -18.94
C ASN A 5 31.56 17.00 -17.62
N GLN A 6 32.42 16.92 -16.62
CA GLN A 6 32.01 16.57 -15.26
C GLN A 6 31.27 17.78 -14.64
N GLY A 7 29.98 17.60 -14.33
CA GLY A 7 29.16 18.61 -13.67
C GLY A 7 29.55 18.74 -12.19
N GLU A 8 30.03 19.91 -11.75
CA GLU A 8 30.26 20.18 -10.35
C GLU A 8 28.91 20.18 -9.59
N GLY A 9 28.80 19.32 -8.59
CA GLY A 9 27.64 19.28 -7.68
C GLY A 9 26.45 18.45 -8.12
N ALA A 10 26.53 17.70 -9.20
CA ALA A 10 25.39 16.93 -9.77
C ALA A 10 24.66 16.05 -8.72
N LEU A 11 25.38 15.39 -7.83
CA LEU A 11 24.78 14.56 -6.78
C LEU A 11 24.06 15.40 -5.70
N ARG A 12 24.71 16.50 -5.23
CA ARG A 12 24.10 17.39 -4.21
C ARG A 12 22.87 18.10 -4.75
N VAL A 13 22.95 18.56 -5.99
CA VAL A 13 21.83 19.23 -6.67
C VAL A 13 20.70 18.22 -6.90
N GLY A 14 20.98 16.99 -7.33
CA GLY A 14 20.01 15.94 -7.49
C GLY A 14 19.28 15.59 -6.19
N VAL A 15 20.01 15.46 -5.08
CA VAL A 15 19.41 15.22 -3.74
C VAL A 15 18.54 16.39 -3.30
N LEU A 16 18.97 17.64 -3.53
CA LEU A 16 18.17 18.83 -3.22
C LEU A 16 16.89 18.89 -4.04
N TYR A 17 16.94 18.58 -5.34
CA TYR A 17 15.75 18.51 -6.19
C TYR A 17 14.82 17.37 -5.79
N ASP A 18 15.34 16.21 -5.39
CA ASP A 18 14.53 15.10 -4.86
C ASP A 18 13.83 15.49 -3.55
N MET A 19 14.56 16.12 -2.62
CA MET A 19 13.99 16.62 -1.36
C MET A 19 12.95 17.73 -1.58
N LEU A 20 13.19 18.64 -2.52
CA LEU A 20 12.23 19.68 -2.88
C LEU A 20 11.02 19.10 -3.60
N GLY A 21 11.21 18.14 -4.49
CA GLY A 21 10.13 17.44 -5.20
C GLY A 21 9.19 16.68 -4.26
N ARG A 22 9.71 16.16 -3.15
CA ARG A 22 8.89 15.51 -2.09
C ARG A 22 8.04 16.50 -1.29
N LYS A 23 8.40 17.79 -1.28
CA LYS A 23 7.67 18.86 -0.56
C LYS A 23 6.77 19.69 -1.47
N THR A 24 6.91 19.59 -2.78
CA THR A 24 6.08 20.30 -3.76
C THR A 24 4.94 19.40 -4.24
N ALA A 25 3.88 19.99 -4.80
CA ALA A 25 2.66 19.30 -5.24
C ALA A 25 2.87 18.21 -6.32
N THR A 26 4.08 18.03 -6.82
CA THR A 26 4.49 17.03 -7.82
C THR A 26 5.49 16.06 -7.22
N ASP A 27 5.01 15.11 -6.43
CA ASP A 27 5.83 14.00 -5.96
C ASP A 27 6.17 13.07 -7.13
N ILE A 28 7.46 12.95 -7.46
CA ILE A 28 7.97 12.10 -8.56
C ILE A 28 7.48 10.65 -8.40
N ARG A 29 7.34 10.17 -7.15
CA ARG A 29 6.86 8.82 -6.84
C ARG A 29 5.47 8.57 -7.39
N SER A 30 4.57 9.55 -7.31
CA SER A 30 3.22 9.44 -7.89
C SER A 30 3.25 9.23 -9.41
N GLY A 31 4.17 9.90 -10.11
CA GLY A 31 4.39 9.69 -11.54
C GLY A 31 4.89 8.27 -11.84
N THR A 32 5.82 7.77 -11.03
CA THR A 32 6.32 6.40 -11.13
C THR A 32 5.20 5.38 -10.92
N VAL A 33 4.37 5.55 -9.89
CA VAL A 33 3.21 4.68 -9.63
C VAL A 33 2.26 4.67 -10.82
N ALA A 34 1.88 5.83 -11.35
CA ALA A 34 1.00 5.94 -12.52
C ALA A 34 1.61 5.24 -13.75
N GLN A 35 2.91 5.39 -13.99
CA GLN A 35 3.61 4.71 -15.07
C GLN A 35 3.57 3.18 -14.91
N TYR A 36 3.75 2.68 -13.69
CA TYR A 36 3.68 1.23 -13.41
C TYR A 36 2.25 0.71 -13.59
N MET A 37 1.25 1.40 -13.08
CA MET A 37 -0.16 1.03 -13.29
C MET A 37 -0.48 0.91 -14.77
N HIS A 38 -0.03 1.86 -15.58
CA HIS A 38 -0.21 1.84 -17.03
C HIS A 38 0.56 0.68 -17.69
N ARG A 39 1.86 0.53 -17.37
CA ARG A 39 2.74 -0.52 -17.93
C ARG A 39 2.19 -1.92 -17.70
N TYR A 40 1.69 -2.18 -16.51
CA TYR A 40 1.19 -3.50 -16.09
C TYR A 40 -0.34 -3.63 -16.25
N ARG A 41 -0.99 -2.65 -16.88
CA ARG A 41 -2.44 -2.64 -17.16
C ARG A 41 -3.30 -2.91 -15.93
N VAL A 42 -2.96 -2.28 -14.80
CA VAL A 42 -3.72 -2.39 -13.56
C VAL A 42 -5.13 -1.83 -13.76
N ASP A 43 -6.14 -2.50 -13.21
CA ASP A 43 -7.50 -1.95 -13.13
C ASP A 43 -7.52 -0.75 -12.19
N THR A 44 -7.40 0.45 -12.77
CA THR A 44 -7.33 1.71 -12.01
C THR A 44 -8.57 1.96 -11.15
N LYS A 45 -9.75 1.47 -11.59
CA LYS A 45 -10.99 1.61 -10.81
C LYS A 45 -10.96 0.71 -9.57
N GLN A 46 -10.46 -0.51 -9.72
CA GLN A 46 -10.30 -1.43 -8.60
C GLN A 46 -9.22 -0.93 -7.64
N ALA A 47 -8.07 -0.53 -8.15
CA ALA A 47 -6.98 0.03 -7.36
C ALA A 47 -7.45 1.23 -6.52
N ALA A 48 -8.17 2.17 -7.14
CA ALA A 48 -8.73 3.33 -6.44
C ALA A 48 -9.73 2.93 -5.33
N ARG A 49 -10.58 1.92 -5.56
CA ARG A 49 -11.50 1.42 -4.52
C ARG A 49 -10.75 0.80 -3.35
N VAL A 50 -9.74 -0.04 -3.65
CA VAL A 50 -8.91 -0.69 -2.62
C VAL A 50 -8.16 0.35 -1.81
N ARG A 51 -7.55 1.32 -2.47
CA ARG A 51 -6.84 2.43 -1.84
C ARG A 51 -7.75 3.22 -0.91
N LEU A 52 -8.91 3.67 -1.42
CA LEU A 52 -9.86 4.47 -0.64
C LEU A 52 -10.28 3.74 0.64
N LEU A 53 -10.60 2.46 0.54
CA LEU A 53 -11.03 1.65 1.68
C LEU A 53 -9.87 1.41 2.65
N ALA A 54 -8.68 1.05 2.17
CA ALA A 54 -7.53 0.80 3.02
C ALA A 54 -7.10 2.06 3.80
N GLU A 55 -7.06 3.22 3.13
CA GLU A 55 -6.72 4.51 3.76
C GLU A 55 -7.77 4.95 4.79
N ALA A 56 -9.06 4.69 4.54
CA ALA A 56 -10.13 4.98 5.48
C ALA A 56 -10.04 4.10 6.74
N LEU A 57 -9.81 2.80 6.57
CA LEU A 57 -9.61 1.86 7.68
C LEU A 57 -8.36 2.23 8.49
N TYR A 58 -7.25 2.56 7.83
CA TYR A 58 -6.01 2.97 8.47
C TYR A 58 -6.20 4.27 9.28
N GLY A 59 -6.89 5.25 8.71
CA GLY A 59 -7.22 6.49 9.41
C GLY A 59 -8.09 6.27 10.65
N SER A 60 -9.09 5.36 10.61
CA SER A 60 -9.92 5.04 11.77
C SER A 60 -9.13 4.30 12.86
N ALA A 61 -8.24 3.38 12.48
CA ALA A 61 -7.39 2.66 13.42
C ALA A 61 -6.41 3.58 14.17
N LEU A 62 -5.81 4.57 13.47
CA LEU A 62 -4.89 5.55 14.06
C LEU A 62 -5.56 6.52 15.05
N THR A 63 -6.81 6.92 14.79
CA THR A 63 -7.52 7.90 15.62
C THR A 63 -7.68 7.41 17.07
N LEU A 64 -7.68 6.10 17.28
CA LEU A 64 -7.86 5.46 18.57
C LEU A 64 -6.54 5.10 19.27
N SER A 65 -5.45 5.06 18.53
CA SER A 65 -4.09 4.85 19.06
C SER A 65 -3.43 6.21 19.34
N LYS A 66 -3.84 6.89 20.41
CA LYS A 66 -3.25 8.16 20.89
C LYS A 66 -1.88 7.95 21.56
N LYS A 67 -1.03 7.10 21.03
CA LYS A 67 0.37 7.00 21.44
C LYS A 67 1.25 7.53 20.32
N GLU A 68 1.84 8.71 20.62
CA GLU A 68 3.06 9.25 20.06
C GLU A 68 3.30 8.91 18.58
N GLN A 69 2.86 9.83 17.72
CA GLN A 69 3.39 9.94 16.37
C GLN A 69 4.87 10.32 16.51
N GLU A 70 5.74 9.35 16.80
CA GLU A 70 7.12 9.48 16.39
C GLU A 70 7.09 9.67 14.87
N GLU A 71 7.74 10.74 14.40
CA GLU A 71 7.90 11.01 12.96
C GLU A 71 8.58 9.80 12.33
N TRP A 72 7.77 8.92 11.75
CA TRP A 72 8.29 7.85 10.94
C TRP A 72 9.05 8.44 9.77
N PRO A 73 10.23 7.88 9.42
CA PRO A 73 11.03 8.38 8.31
C PRO A 73 10.31 8.26 6.96
N HIS A 74 9.20 7.52 6.91
CA HIS A 74 8.37 7.34 5.73
C HIS A 74 6.89 7.59 6.08
N ASP A 75 6.17 8.31 5.21
CA ASP A 75 4.72 8.44 5.33
C ASP A 75 4.06 7.09 4.94
N LEU A 76 3.89 6.23 5.93
CA LEU A 76 3.36 4.87 5.74
C LEU A 76 1.94 4.87 5.16
N ARG A 77 1.15 5.92 5.43
CA ARG A 77 -0.16 6.07 4.80
C ARG A 77 -0.04 6.25 3.29
N LEU A 78 0.94 7.05 2.86
CA LEU A 78 1.21 7.27 1.45
C LEU A 78 1.71 6.00 0.77
N LEU A 79 2.62 5.28 1.42
CA LEU A 79 3.11 3.98 0.95
C LEU A 79 2.00 2.93 0.88
N LEU A 80 1.09 2.89 1.85
CA LEU A 80 -0.10 2.03 1.81
C LEU A 80 -0.98 2.35 0.59
N GLY A 81 -1.23 3.64 0.31
CA GLY A 81 -1.98 4.06 -0.87
C GLY A 81 -1.33 3.56 -2.16
N TRP A 82 -0.03 3.75 -2.32
CA TRP A 82 0.70 3.25 -3.49
C TRP A 82 0.78 1.72 -3.55
N ALA A 83 0.90 1.04 -2.42
CA ALA A 83 0.84 -0.42 -2.39
C ALA A 83 -0.52 -0.93 -2.89
N CYS A 84 -1.62 -0.25 -2.52
CA CYS A 84 -2.95 -0.53 -3.04
C CYS A 84 -3.08 -0.23 -4.54
N ASP A 85 -2.48 0.85 -5.03
CA ASP A 85 -2.48 1.18 -6.46
C ASP A 85 -1.72 0.11 -7.29
N LEU A 86 -0.69 -0.48 -6.73
CA LEU A 86 0.20 -1.42 -7.41
C LEU A 86 -0.08 -2.90 -7.11
N HIS A 87 -1.14 -3.22 -6.36
CA HIS A 87 -1.37 -4.59 -5.87
C HIS A 87 -1.59 -5.62 -6.99
N GLU A 88 -2.09 -5.21 -8.14
CA GLU A 88 -2.37 -6.08 -9.28
C GLU A 88 -1.25 -6.16 -10.33
N VAL A 89 -0.11 -5.49 -10.12
CA VAL A 89 1.02 -5.51 -11.06
C VAL A 89 1.46 -6.94 -11.41
N GLY A 90 1.42 -7.85 -10.45
CA GLY A 90 1.79 -9.25 -10.62
C GLY A 90 0.82 -10.08 -11.47
N LEU A 91 -0.41 -9.59 -11.74
CA LEU A 91 -1.35 -10.26 -12.65
C LEU A 91 -0.80 -10.38 -14.07
N SER A 92 0.10 -9.47 -14.46
CA SER A 92 0.80 -9.54 -15.75
C SER A 92 1.73 -10.76 -15.87
N ILE A 93 2.11 -11.37 -14.75
CA ILE A 93 2.96 -12.56 -14.70
C ILE A 93 2.11 -13.82 -14.54
N SER A 94 1.26 -13.86 -13.51
CA SER A 94 0.36 -15.00 -13.25
C SER A 94 -0.77 -14.59 -12.33
N GLN A 95 -1.95 -15.18 -12.55
CA GLN A 95 -3.10 -15.05 -11.63
C GLN A 95 -2.83 -15.77 -10.31
N SER A 96 -2.16 -16.92 -10.35
CA SER A 96 -1.80 -17.64 -9.15
C SER A 96 -0.76 -16.88 -8.35
N SER A 97 -1.05 -16.62 -7.08
CA SER A 97 -0.15 -15.91 -6.17
C SER A 97 0.34 -14.55 -6.70
N TYR A 98 -0.48 -13.82 -7.44
CA TYR A 98 -0.10 -12.55 -8.06
C TYR A 98 0.46 -11.53 -7.07
N HIS A 99 0.02 -11.55 -5.80
CA HIS A 99 0.56 -10.71 -4.74
C HIS A 99 2.07 -10.91 -4.53
N ARG A 100 2.58 -12.15 -4.69
CA ARG A 100 4.01 -12.45 -4.62
C ARG A 100 4.76 -11.92 -5.84
N HIS A 101 4.14 -12.01 -7.02
CA HIS A 101 4.69 -11.44 -8.24
C HIS A 101 4.71 -9.91 -8.18
N SER A 102 3.66 -9.28 -7.64
CA SER A 102 3.65 -7.84 -7.38
C SER A 102 4.80 -7.44 -6.45
N ALA A 103 4.96 -8.14 -5.34
CA ALA A 103 6.05 -7.90 -4.39
C ALA A 103 7.43 -8.01 -5.06
N TYR A 104 7.65 -9.06 -5.85
CA TYR A 104 8.90 -9.26 -6.57
C TYR A 104 9.20 -8.11 -7.53
N VAL A 105 8.22 -7.68 -8.33
CA VAL A 105 8.36 -6.56 -9.26
C VAL A 105 8.72 -5.28 -8.48
N LEU A 106 8.00 -4.97 -7.41
CA LEU A 106 8.23 -3.75 -6.61
C LEU A 106 9.59 -3.75 -5.92
N GLN A 107 10.10 -4.92 -5.52
CA GLN A 107 11.41 -5.05 -4.88
C GLN A 107 12.57 -4.81 -5.84
N HIS A 108 12.44 -5.27 -7.09
CA HIS A 108 13.57 -5.36 -8.02
C HIS A 108 13.52 -4.38 -9.19
N ALA A 109 12.39 -3.72 -9.39
CA ALA A 109 12.22 -2.76 -10.49
C ALA A 109 12.90 -1.42 -10.18
N ASP A 110 13.25 -0.70 -11.25
CA ASP A 110 13.69 0.68 -11.16
C ASP A 110 12.48 1.58 -10.91
N MET A 111 12.35 2.12 -9.69
CA MET A 111 11.26 2.99 -9.28
C MET A 111 11.80 4.39 -8.96
N PRO A 112 11.90 5.29 -9.95
CA PRO A 112 12.39 6.64 -9.74
C PRO A 112 11.63 7.37 -8.62
N GLY A 113 12.38 8.04 -7.73
CA GLY A 113 11.85 8.75 -6.58
C GLY A 113 11.65 7.91 -5.32
N PHE A 114 11.63 6.57 -5.42
CA PHE A 114 11.56 5.69 -4.26
C PHE A 114 12.95 5.34 -3.74
N SER A 115 13.14 5.42 -2.43
CA SER A 115 14.30 4.83 -1.77
C SER A 115 14.20 3.31 -1.74
N LYS A 116 15.30 2.62 -1.47
CA LYS A 116 15.31 1.16 -1.33
C LYS A 116 14.47 0.68 -0.14
N ASP A 117 14.42 1.46 0.92
CA ASP A 117 13.59 1.15 2.09
C ASP A 117 12.10 1.27 1.75
N GLU A 118 11.69 2.35 1.05
CA GLU A 118 10.32 2.50 0.58
C GLU A 118 9.90 1.37 -0.39
N GLN A 119 10.79 0.97 -1.32
CA GLN A 119 10.53 -0.19 -2.19
C GLN A 119 10.36 -1.48 -1.39
N THR A 120 11.16 -1.67 -0.34
CA THR A 120 11.07 -2.83 0.55
C THR A 120 9.74 -2.85 1.29
N ILE A 121 9.27 -1.70 1.80
CA ILE A 121 7.96 -1.58 2.44
C ILE A 121 6.84 -1.88 1.43
N LEU A 122 6.85 -1.27 0.23
CA LEU A 122 5.87 -1.54 -0.83
C LEU A 122 5.82 -3.02 -1.20
N SER A 123 6.98 -3.65 -1.37
CA SER A 123 7.11 -5.08 -1.65
C SER A 123 6.49 -5.92 -0.53
N ARG A 124 6.82 -5.62 0.72
CA ARG A 124 6.32 -6.33 1.89
C ARG A 124 4.81 -6.21 2.05
N LEU A 125 4.26 -4.99 1.94
CA LEU A 125 2.81 -4.76 1.96
C LEU A 125 2.09 -5.64 0.93
N ASN A 126 2.63 -5.70 -0.29
CA ASN A 126 2.06 -6.53 -1.35
C ASN A 126 2.24 -8.03 -1.08
N PHE A 127 3.41 -8.46 -0.62
CA PHE A 127 3.71 -9.87 -0.36
C PHE A 127 2.76 -10.50 0.66
N VAL A 128 2.49 -9.78 1.75
CA VAL A 128 1.63 -10.25 2.84
C VAL A 128 0.16 -9.84 2.69
N SER A 129 -0.20 -9.16 1.59
CA SER A 129 -1.58 -8.68 1.35
C SER A 129 -2.61 -9.80 1.23
N GLN A 130 -2.17 -11.00 0.85
CA GLN A 130 -3.02 -12.17 0.67
C GLN A 130 -2.34 -13.45 1.19
N GLY A 131 -3.10 -14.54 1.26
CA GLY A 131 -2.59 -15.82 1.73
C GLY A 131 -2.47 -15.93 3.25
N LYS A 132 -1.84 -17.01 3.70
CA LYS A 132 -1.58 -17.23 5.13
C LYS A 132 -0.44 -16.33 5.59
N LEU A 133 -0.65 -15.66 6.72
CA LEU A 133 0.41 -14.93 7.40
C LEU A 133 1.31 -15.91 8.15
N ASN A 134 2.60 -15.86 7.87
CA ASN A 134 3.58 -16.66 8.56
C ASN A 134 4.00 -15.94 9.85
N LYS A 135 4.02 -16.61 10.99
CA LYS A 135 4.39 -16.00 12.27
C LYS A 135 5.75 -15.33 12.25
N THR A 136 6.69 -15.90 11.49
CA THR A 136 8.05 -15.35 11.31
C THR A 136 8.07 -14.06 10.50
N GLU A 137 7.22 -13.93 9.50
CA GLU A 137 7.09 -12.71 8.67
C GLU A 137 6.44 -11.58 9.47
N VAL A 138 5.44 -11.92 10.29
CA VAL A 138 4.71 -10.96 11.13
C VAL A 138 5.55 -10.46 12.30
N ALA A 139 6.39 -11.33 12.91
CA ALA A 139 7.21 -10.98 14.07
C ALA A 139 8.32 -9.94 13.77
N GLN A 140 8.60 -9.68 12.51
CA GLN A 140 9.60 -8.70 12.04
C GLN A 140 8.99 -7.35 11.65
N LEU A 141 7.66 -7.22 11.74
CA LEU A 141 6.95 -6.00 11.36
C LEU A 141 6.87 -5.04 12.55
N ALA A 142 7.03 -3.76 12.29
CA ALA A 142 6.68 -2.73 13.23
C ALA A 142 5.14 -2.66 13.40
N ASP A 143 4.68 -2.15 14.54
CA ASP A 143 3.25 -2.11 14.87
C ASP A 143 2.43 -1.35 13.80
N GLU A 144 2.99 -0.29 13.23
CA GLU A 144 2.32 0.52 12.20
C GLU A 144 2.28 -0.17 10.84
N GLU A 145 3.35 -0.88 10.46
CA GLU A 145 3.36 -1.70 9.24
C GLU A 145 2.30 -2.80 9.34
N TRP A 146 2.16 -3.40 10.53
CA TRP A 146 1.13 -4.40 10.78
C TRP A 146 -0.29 -3.84 10.60
N GLN A 147 -0.54 -2.62 11.08
CA GLN A 147 -1.82 -1.95 10.90
C GLN A 147 -2.10 -1.68 9.41
N ALA A 148 -1.11 -1.20 8.67
CA ALA A 148 -1.23 -0.96 7.23
C ALA A 148 -1.54 -2.26 6.46
N ILE A 149 -0.84 -3.35 6.79
CA ILE A 149 -1.08 -4.67 6.21
C ILE A 149 -2.51 -5.15 6.49
N LEU A 150 -2.96 -5.04 7.74
CA LEU A 150 -4.31 -5.41 8.12
C LEU A 150 -5.35 -4.64 7.30
N CYS A 151 -5.20 -3.32 7.19
CA CYS A 151 -6.12 -2.47 6.42
C CYS A 151 -6.14 -2.84 4.93
N MET A 152 -4.98 -3.09 4.33
CA MET A 152 -4.89 -3.54 2.95
C MET A 152 -5.55 -4.91 2.74
N ARG A 153 -5.32 -5.88 3.63
CA ARG A 153 -5.94 -7.20 3.57
C ARG A 153 -7.45 -7.12 3.67
N LEU A 154 -7.97 -6.34 4.62
CA LEU A 154 -9.41 -6.12 4.76
C LEU A 154 -9.99 -5.48 3.51
N ALA A 155 -9.35 -4.44 2.97
CA ALA A 155 -9.80 -3.78 1.76
C ALA A 155 -9.89 -4.74 0.57
N LEU A 156 -8.85 -5.57 0.35
CA LEU A 156 -8.83 -6.58 -0.70
C LEU A 156 -9.90 -7.66 -0.51
N MET A 157 -10.14 -8.08 0.73
CA MET A 157 -11.18 -9.05 1.06
C MET A 157 -12.58 -8.50 0.79
N PHE A 158 -12.88 -7.28 1.21
CA PHE A 158 -14.17 -6.65 1.02
C PHE A 158 -14.47 -6.30 -0.44
N LEU A 159 -13.45 -5.96 -1.21
CA LEU A 159 -13.58 -5.54 -2.61
C LEU A 159 -13.27 -6.65 -3.61
N ARG A 160 -13.29 -7.90 -3.17
CA ARG A 160 -13.04 -9.09 -4.00
C ARG A 160 -13.99 -9.17 -5.21
N ASN A 161 -15.24 -8.75 -5.03
CA ASN A 161 -16.26 -8.71 -6.07
C ASN A 161 -16.14 -7.50 -7.02
N ARG A 162 -15.13 -6.64 -6.83
CA ARG A 162 -14.88 -5.43 -7.61
C ARG A 162 -16.03 -4.41 -7.60
N GLN A 163 -16.88 -4.43 -6.57
CA GLN A 163 -17.97 -3.48 -6.37
C GLN A 163 -17.60 -2.47 -5.27
N ALA A 164 -18.15 -1.25 -5.38
CA ALA A 164 -17.94 -0.25 -4.34
C ALA A 164 -18.65 -0.64 -3.04
N ILE A 165 -18.03 -0.30 -1.92
CA ILE A 165 -18.59 -0.47 -0.58
C ILE A 165 -18.93 0.90 0.01
N HIS A 166 -20.06 1.00 0.72
CA HIS A 166 -20.40 2.19 1.50
C HIS A 166 -19.66 2.14 2.84
N LEU A 167 -18.75 3.09 3.05
CA LEU A 167 -17.87 3.16 4.23
C LEU A 167 -18.64 3.37 5.54
N GLU A 168 -19.85 3.93 5.48
CA GLU A 168 -20.74 4.18 6.66
C GLU A 168 -21.05 2.90 7.45
N ASN A 169 -20.88 1.75 6.83
CA ASN A 169 -21.21 0.44 7.41
C ASN A 169 -19.97 -0.32 7.91
N LEU A 170 -18.79 0.30 7.90
CA LEU A 170 -17.54 -0.36 8.21
C LEU A 170 -16.68 0.53 9.11
N ALA A 171 -16.32 0.03 10.29
CA ALA A 171 -15.38 0.68 11.19
C ALA A 171 -14.37 -0.33 11.75
N LEU A 172 -13.11 0.08 11.81
CA LEU A 172 -12.01 -0.68 12.39
C LEU A 172 -11.50 0.04 13.63
N GLU A 173 -11.42 -0.68 14.74
CA GLU A 173 -10.90 -0.18 16.00
C GLU A 173 -9.83 -1.16 16.52
N ILE A 174 -8.66 -0.64 16.91
CA ILE A 174 -7.58 -1.42 17.48
C ILE A 174 -7.37 -0.94 18.92
N LYS A 175 -7.58 -1.85 19.90
CA LYS A 175 -7.40 -1.59 21.33
C LYS A 175 -6.40 -2.58 21.92
N GLY A 176 -5.16 -2.14 22.08
CA GLY A 176 -4.09 -3.01 22.54
C GLY A 176 -3.88 -4.20 21.60
N LYS A 177 -4.16 -5.41 22.07
CA LYS A 177 -4.04 -6.65 21.27
C LYS A 177 -5.34 -7.09 20.59
N HIS A 178 -6.40 -6.31 20.71
CA HIS A 178 -7.72 -6.67 20.21
C HIS A 178 -8.09 -5.80 19.01
N ILE A 179 -8.60 -6.45 17.98
CA ILE A 179 -9.09 -5.83 16.76
C ILE A 179 -10.61 -5.98 16.74
N TYR A 180 -11.30 -4.86 16.62
CA TYR A 180 -12.75 -4.80 16.53
C TYR A 180 -13.14 -4.31 15.14
N LEU A 181 -13.88 -5.12 14.41
CA LEU A 181 -14.39 -4.79 13.09
C LEU A 181 -15.91 -4.73 13.16
N SER A 182 -16.47 -3.55 12.95
CA SER A 182 -17.92 -3.34 12.90
C SER A 182 -18.39 -3.32 11.46
N ILE A 183 -19.36 -4.18 11.13
CA ILE A 183 -19.87 -4.33 9.77
C ILE A 183 -21.39 -4.41 9.82
N SER A 184 -22.08 -3.81 8.84
CA SER A 184 -23.53 -3.95 8.68
C SER A 184 -23.92 -5.40 8.40
N LYS A 185 -24.82 -5.96 9.25
CA LYS A 185 -25.34 -7.31 9.06
C LYS A 185 -26.01 -7.49 7.69
N ARG A 186 -26.77 -6.46 7.24
CA ARG A 186 -27.43 -6.49 5.92
C ARG A 186 -26.41 -6.60 4.78
N TRP A 187 -25.25 -5.92 4.92
CA TRP A 187 -24.19 -6.02 3.93
C TRP A 187 -23.57 -7.41 3.90
N LEU A 188 -23.26 -7.99 5.07
CA LEU A 188 -22.68 -9.35 5.18
C LEU A 188 -23.60 -10.41 4.54
N THR A 189 -24.90 -10.38 4.83
CA THR A 189 -25.86 -11.32 4.25
C THR A 189 -25.84 -11.31 2.71
N ASN A 190 -25.57 -10.17 2.10
CA ASN A 190 -25.44 -10.05 0.64
C ASN A 190 -24.03 -10.42 0.11
N HIS A 191 -23.07 -10.72 1.01
CA HIS A 191 -21.68 -11.02 0.64
C HIS A 191 -21.17 -12.27 1.38
N PRO A 192 -21.75 -13.45 1.12
CA PRO A 192 -21.48 -14.68 1.91
C PRO A 192 -20.02 -15.11 1.87
N LEU A 193 -19.29 -14.85 0.77
CA LEU A 193 -17.86 -15.17 0.67
C LEU A 193 -17.02 -14.31 1.62
N THR A 194 -17.44 -13.09 1.89
CA THR A 194 -16.75 -12.21 2.86
C THR A 194 -17.11 -12.64 4.27
N GLU A 195 -18.38 -12.95 4.54
CA GLU A 195 -18.83 -13.47 5.84
C GLU A 195 -18.05 -14.73 6.25
N PHE A 196 -17.86 -15.66 5.31
CA PHE A 196 -17.09 -16.89 5.55
C PHE A 196 -15.59 -16.63 5.77
N SER A 197 -15.06 -15.50 5.31
CA SER A 197 -13.64 -15.15 5.38
C SER A 197 -13.26 -14.34 6.62
N LEU A 198 -14.24 -13.83 7.36
CA LEU A 198 -14.09 -13.11 8.62
C LEU A 198 -14.02 -14.05 9.81
#